data_b7b3dfeca4de03f749ca436dd599bf12
#
_entry.id   b7b3dfeca4de03f749ca436dd599bf12
#
_cell.length_a   1.000
_cell.length_b   1.000
_cell.length_c   1.000
_cell.angle_alpha   90.00
_cell.angle_beta   90.00
_cell.angle_gamma   90.00
#
_symmetry.space_group_name_H-M   'P 1'
#
loop_
_entity.id
_entity.type
_entity.pdbx_description
1 polymer ?
#
loop_
_entity_poly.entity_id
_entity_poly.type
_entity_poly.pdbx_seq_one_letter_code
_entity_poly.pdbx_strand_id
1 'polypeptide(L)'
;MARSINVEYSVAKSEDYDSVRDFVVKHYYADEPLNTSYVYGSEPAEDDVDFSLSFLFQSMAVKATDEGRLVGVSIGSPVYPEYLADLLKAAEVAKTRKWRDNLLLLAHLQRLANVLERFRVDRCYDIEILAVHPDYRGHSIGRRLFEEQFRQGRSLGYPLASADCSSYYSARIAERVGMECVAKLAYADYRDESGVQLFRPKEPHLEVQTFAKVL
;
A
#
# COMPACT_ATOMS: atom_id res chain seq x y z
N MET A 1 -29.67 0.74 19.77
CA MET A 1 -29.48 -0.39 18.84
C MET A 1 -28.21 -0.13 18.04
N ALA A 2 -27.31 -1.09 17.93
CA ALA A 2 -26.14 -0.92 17.05
C ALA A 2 -26.62 -0.78 15.60
N ARG A 3 -26.12 0.23 14.87
CA ARG A 3 -26.42 0.43 13.45
C ARG A 3 -25.95 -0.79 12.67
N SER A 4 -26.82 -1.34 11.82
CA SER A 4 -26.40 -2.37 10.87
C SER A 4 -25.48 -1.72 9.82
N ILE A 5 -24.25 -2.20 9.72
CA ILE A 5 -23.27 -1.74 8.72
C ILE A 5 -23.48 -2.57 7.45
N ASN A 6 -23.82 -1.93 6.34
CA ASN A 6 -24.01 -2.57 5.03
C ASN A 6 -23.02 -1.99 4.02
N VAL A 7 -21.85 -2.62 3.90
CA VAL A 7 -20.74 -2.11 3.06
C VAL A 7 -20.82 -2.68 1.66
N GLU A 8 -20.86 -1.79 0.68
CA GLU A 8 -20.74 -2.08 -0.74
C GLU A 8 -19.30 -1.84 -1.21
N TYR A 9 -18.84 -2.67 -2.15
CA TYR A 9 -17.49 -2.60 -2.71
C TYR A 9 -17.58 -2.40 -4.21
N SER A 10 -16.80 -1.46 -4.75
CA SER A 10 -16.77 -1.18 -6.18
C SER A 10 -15.42 -0.61 -6.60
N VAL A 11 -15.09 -0.73 -7.89
CA VAL A 11 -13.91 -0.05 -8.46
C VAL A 11 -14.15 1.45 -8.39
N ALA A 12 -13.18 2.19 -7.87
CA ALA A 12 -13.23 3.64 -7.85
C ALA A 12 -12.98 4.19 -9.27
N LYS A 13 -13.68 5.28 -9.59
CA LYS A 13 -13.63 5.94 -10.91
C LYS A 13 -12.96 7.30 -10.79
N SER A 14 -12.67 7.94 -11.93
CA SER A 14 -12.10 9.28 -11.98
C SER A 14 -12.92 10.33 -11.20
N GLU A 15 -14.24 10.18 -11.19
CA GLU A 15 -15.17 11.04 -10.44
C GLU A 15 -15.02 10.93 -8.92
N ASP A 16 -14.40 9.86 -8.43
CA ASP A 16 -14.14 9.63 -7.00
C ASP A 16 -12.82 10.27 -6.53
N TYR A 17 -12.03 10.86 -7.44
CA TYR A 17 -10.65 11.30 -7.16
C TYR A 17 -10.54 12.17 -5.89
N ASP A 18 -11.30 13.25 -5.81
CA ASP A 18 -11.22 14.18 -4.68
C ASP A 18 -11.59 13.50 -3.36
N SER A 19 -12.67 12.70 -3.35
CA SER A 19 -13.11 12.00 -2.16
C SER A 19 -12.13 10.91 -1.72
N VAL A 20 -11.51 10.19 -2.66
CA VAL A 20 -10.48 9.19 -2.39
C VAL A 20 -9.20 9.87 -1.87
N ARG A 21 -8.77 10.98 -2.50
CA ARG A 21 -7.62 11.77 -2.05
C ARG A 21 -7.78 12.23 -0.60
N ASP A 22 -8.89 12.88 -0.29
CA ASP A 22 -9.18 13.36 1.06
C ASP A 22 -9.21 12.21 2.08
N PHE A 23 -9.79 11.08 1.68
CA PHE A 23 -9.87 9.89 2.52
C PHE A 23 -8.49 9.29 2.80
N VAL A 24 -7.65 9.15 1.76
CA VAL A 24 -6.31 8.58 1.88
C VAL A 24 -5.40 9.50 2.70
N VAL A 25 -5.41 10.80 2.45
CA VAL A 25 -4.64 11.77 3.24
C VAL A 25 -5.04 11.72 4.71
N LYS A 26 -6.33 11.67 5.00
CA LYS A 26 -6.87 11.72 6.36
C LYS A 26 -6.74 10.40 7.12
N HIS A 27 -6.86 9.24 6.46
CA HIS A 27 -7.03 7.95 7.13
C HIS A 27 -5.95 6.92 6.81
N TYR A 28 -5.12 7.13 5.77
CA TYR A 28 -3.95 6.33 5.49
C TYR A 28 -2.69 7.03 5.99
N TYR A 29 -2.33 8.18 5.41
CA TYR A 29 -1.08 8.87 5.76
C TYR A 29 -1.01 9.30 7.23
N ALA A 30 -2.13 9.59 7.86
CA ALA A 30 -2.16 9.93 9.29
C ALA A 30 -1.75 8.77 10.23
N ASP A 31 -1.89 7.51 9.77
CA ASP A 31 -1.64 6.31 10.58
C ASP A 31 -0.52 5.41 10.00
N GLU A 32 -0.08 5.67 8.77
CA GLU A 32 0.87 4.83 8.05
C GLU A 32 2.28 4.94 8.68
N PRO A 33 2.92 3.82 9.07
CA PRO A 33 4.18 3.83 9.82
C PRO A 33 5.34 4.55 9.13
N LEU A 34 5.51 4.42 7.80
CA LEU A 34 6.58 5.12 7.08
C LEU A 34 6.36 6.62 7.10
N ASN A 35 5.08 7.06 7.00
CA ASN A 35 4.76 8.47 7.05
C ASN A 35 4.94 9.07 8.44
N THR A 36 4.38 8.40 9.47
CA THR A 36 4.30 8.95 10.83
C THR A 36 5.61 8.83 11.61
N SER A 37 6.51 7.94 11.20
CA SER A 37 7.80 7.68 11.88
C SER A 37 9.04 8.19 11.14
N TYR A 38 8.85 8.84 10.01
CA TYR A 38 9.96 9.41 9.25
C TYR A 38 10.66 10.51 10.05
N VAL A 39 11.98 10.41 10.18
CA VAL A 39 12.76 11.24 11.13
C VAL A 39 12.84 12.72 10.75
N TYR A 40 12.48 13.09 9.52
CA TYR A 40 12.53 14.49 9.04
C TYR A 40 11.13 15.13 8.85
N GLY A 41 10.06 14.50 9.33
CA GLY A 41 8.72 15.07 9.35
C GLY A 41 7.63 14.07 9.00
N SER A 42 6.46 14.21 9.64
CA SER A 42 5.32 13.29 9.52
C SER A 42 4.27 13.74 8.49
N GLU A 43 4.41 14.92 7.90
CA GLU A 43 3.46 15.36 6.87
C GLU A 43 3.55 14.49 5.62
N PRO A 44 2.40 14.14 4.98
CA PRO A 44 2.40 13.42 3.72
C PRO A 44 3.22 14.16 2.65
N ALA A 45 4.01 13.44 1.89
CA ALA A 45 4.68 13.99 0.72
C ALA A 45 3.65 14.12 -0.42
N GLU A 46 3.50 15.30 -1.00
CA GLU A 46 2.47 15.54 -2.02
C GLU A 46 2.74 14.73 -3.29
N ASP A 47 4.00 14.57 -3.66
CA ASP A 47 4.41 13.74 -4.80
C ASP A 47 4.18 12.22 -4.57
N ASP A 48 4.20 11.73 -3.34
CA ASP A 48 3.77 10.38 -2.95
C ASP A 48 2.25 10.21 -3.13
N VAL A 49 1.49 11.18 -2.61
CA VAL A 49 0.01 11.18 -2.74
C VAL A 49 -0.40 11.18 -4.22
N ASP A 50 0.21 12.04 -5.03
CA ASP A 50 -0.08 12.15 -6.46
C ASP A 50 0.28 10.86 -7.22
N PHE A 51 1.43 10.24 -6.87
CA PHE A 51 1.85 8.97 -7.45
C PHE A 51 0.81 7.87 -7.17
N SER A 52 0.48 7.64 -5.91
CA SER A 52 -0.47 6.58 -5.52
C SER A 52 -1.86 6.81 -6.12
N LEU A 53 -2.34 8.05 -6.17
CA LEU A 53 -3.65 8.36 -6.76
C LEU A 53 -3.69 8.24 -8.28
N SER A 54 -2.54 8.26 -8.97
CA SER A 54 -2.48 8.08 -10.43
C SER A 54 -3.04 6.73 -10.89
N PHE A 55 -2.98 5.71 -10.04
CA PHE A 55 -3.50 4.37 -10.33
C PHE A 55 -5.02 4.26 -10.30
N LEU A 56 -5.71 5.24 -9.73
CA LEU A 56 -7.18 5.33 -9.79
C LEU A 56 -7.66 5.43 -11.25
N PHE A 57 -6.94 6.17 -12.08
CA PHE A 57 -7.26 6.29 -13.52
C PHE A 57 -6.98 5.01 -14.33
N GLN A 58 -6.29 4.05 -13.73
CA GLN A 58 -6.00 2.74 -14.34
C GLN A 58 -6.95 1.64 -13.83
N SER A 59 -8.04 2.00 -13.16
CA SER A 59 -8.99 1.08 -12.55
C SER A 59 -8.36 0.15 -11.50
N MET A 60 -7.29 0.60 -10.82
CA MET A 60 -6.58 -0.18 -9.82
C MET A 60 -6.97 0.20 -8.38
N ALA A 61 -7.98 1.02 -8.19
CA ALA A 61 -8.48 1.39 -6.87
C ALA A 61 -9.86 0.76 -6.61
N VAL A 62 -10.07 0.27 -5.39
CA VAL A 62 -11.34 -0.26 -4.89
C VAL A 62 -11.78 0.59 -3.70
N LYS A 63 -13.05 0.99 -3.69
CA LYS A 63 -13.68 1.71 -2.59
C LYS A 63 -14.72 0.87 -1.87
N ALA A 64 -14.87 1.11 -0.58
CA ALA A 64 -15.92 0.57 0.28
C ALA A 64 -16.82 1.72 0.75
N THR A 65 -18.12 1.59 0.57
CA THR A 65 -19.11 2.60 0.96
C THR A 65 -20.20 2.00 1.84
N ASP A 66 -20.67 2.75 2.83
CA ASP A 66 -21.82 2.43 3.67
C ASP A 66 -22.85 3.56 3.52
N GLU A 67 -24.03 3.25 2.95
CA GLU A 67 -25.06 4.25 2.59
C GLU A 67 -24.50 5.44 1.77
N GLY A 68 -23.61 5.15 0.81
CA GLY A 68 -22.97 6.16 -0.04
C GLY A 68 -21.80 6.91 0.59
N ARG A 69 -21.53 6.74 1.89
CA ARG A 69 -20.36 7.31 2.56
C ARG A 69 -19.13 6.45 2.32
N LEU A 70 -18.02 7.05 1.89
CA LEU A 70 -16.74 6.37 1.76
C LEU A 70 -16.21 5.96 3.15
N VAL A 71 -15.96 4.65 3.35
CA VAL A 71 -15.53 4.07 4.62
C VAL A 71 -14.25 3.25 4.50
N GLY A 72 -13.80 2.99 3.28
CA GLY A 72 -12.53 2.32 3.03
C GLY A 72 -12.07 2.48 1.58
N VAL A 73 -10.76 2.44 1.39
CA VAL A 73 -10.11 2.51 0.07
C VAL A 73 -8.92 1.55 0.06
N SER A 74 -8.71 0.89 -1.06
CA SER A 74 -7.46 0.21 -1.36
C SER A 74 -7.03 0.57 -2.79
N ILE A 75 -5.75 0.85 -2.98
CA ILE A 75 -5.16 1.22 -4.26
C ILE A 75 -4.08 0.20 -4.59
N GLY A 76 -4.12 -0.33 -5.80
CA GLY A 76 -3.09 -1.20 -6.35
C GLY A 76 -2.26 -0.48 -7.41
N SER A 77 -1.11 -1.08 -7.75
CA SER A 77 -0.21 -0.62 -8.79
C SER A 77 0.37 -1.79 -9.60
N PRO A 78 0.88 -1.54 -10.81
CA PRO A 78 1.52 -2.57 -11.61
C PRO A 78 3.00 -2.74 -11.22
N VAL A 79 3.44 -3.97 -10.99
CA VAL A 79 4.86 -4.33 -10.91
C VAL A 79 5.24 -5.15 -12.15
N TYR A 80 6.33 -4.76 -12.81
CA TYR A 80 6.85 -5.31 -14.06
C TYR A 80 8.38 -5.33 -14.03
N PRO A 81 9.07 -5.98 -14.98
CA PRO A 81 10.53 -6.17 -14.90
C PRO A 81 11.36 -4.89 -14.74
N GLU A 82 10.91 -3.77 -15.33
CA GLU A 82 11.59 -2.48 -15.26
C GLU A 82 11.26 -1.69 -13.98
N TYR A 83 10.28 -2.12 -13.17
CA TYR A 83 9.75 -1.39 -12.03
C TYR A 83 10.84 -0.94 -11.04
N LEU A 84 11.82 -1.81 -10.75
CA LEU A 84 12.94 -1.44 -9.89
C LEU A 84 13.76 -0.28 -10.46
N ALA A 85 14.01 -0.28 -11.76
CA ALA A 85 14.75 0.80 -12.42
C ALA A 85 13.94 2.11 -12.42
N ASP A 86 12.62 2.01 -12.58
CA ASP A 86 11.73 3.16 -12.55
C ASP A 86 11.61 3.76 -11.14
N LEU A 87 11.59 2.94 -10.07
CA LEU A 87 11.67 3.44 -8.69
C LEU A 87 12.95 4.24 -8.43
N LEU A 88 14.10 3.73 -8.87
CA LEU A 88 15.38 4.42 -8.71
C LEU A 88 15.43 5.73 -9.49
N LYS A 89 14.95 5.73 -10.72
CA LYS A 89 14.87 6.93 -11.55
C LYS A 89 13.89 7.95 -10.97
N ALA A 90 12.74 7.49 -10.44
CA ALA A 90 11.79 8.37 -9.75
C ALA A 90 12.41 8.99 -8.49
N ALA A 91 13.25 8.25 -7.76
CA ALA A 91 13.95 8.78 -6.60
C ALA A 91 14.94 9.89 -6.95
N GLU A 92 15.57 9.85 -8.14
CA GLU A 92 16.49 10.91 -8.60
C GLU A 92 15.77 12.25 -8.86
N VAL A 93 14.48 12.20 -9.26
CA VAL A 93 13.69 13.38 -9.63
C VAL A 93 12.59 13.72 -8.62
N ALA A 94 12.55 13.03 -7.49
CA ALA A 94 11.56 13.26 -6.44
C ALA A 94 11.62 14.71 -5.93
N LYS A 95 10.47 15.35 -5.77
CA LYS A 95 10.36 16.75 -5.32
C LYS A 95 10.63 16.89 -3.83
N THR A 96 10.28 15.86 -3.05
CA THR A 96 10.49 15.86 -1.61
C THR A 96 11.51 14.81 -1.20
N ARG A 97 12.32 15.13 -0.17
CA ARG A 97 13.27 14.17 0.40
C ARG A 97 12.56 12.92 0.90
N LYS A 98 11.40 13.09 1.54
CA LYS A 98 10.62 11.98 2.08
C LYS A 98 10.20 10.99 1.01
N TRP A 99 9.67 11.49 -0.12
CA TRP A 99 9.29 10.63 -1.23
C TRP A 99 10.50 9.92 -1.84
N ARG A 100 11.60 10.63 -2.04
CA ARG A 100 12.86 10.00 -2.46
C ARG A 100 13.25 8.84 -1.55
N ASP A 101 13.24 9.05 -0.23
CA ASP A 101 13.68 8.06 0.74
C ASP A 101 12.68 6.87 0.80
N ASN A 102 11.38 7.11 0.60
CA ASN A 102 10.36 6.06 0.43
C ASN A 102 10.62 5.23 -0.84
N LEU A 103 10.86 5.87 -1.98
CA LEU A 103 11.18 5.17 -3.24
C LEU A 103 12.42 4.30 -3.13
N LEU A 104 13.45 4.76 -2.43
CA LEU A 104 14.66 3.97 -2.17
C LEU A 104 14.38 2.77 -1.25
N LEU A 105 13.51 2.92 -0.24
CA LEU A 105 13.03 1.79 0.57
C LEU A 105 12.25 0.79 -0.27
N LEU A 106 11.30 1.24 -1.10
CA LEU A 106 10.54 0.37 -2.01
C LEU A 106 11.48 -0.37 -2.97
N ALA A 107 12.48 0.32 -3.54
CA ALA A 107 13.49 -0.32 -4.39
C ALA A 107 14.31 -1.39 -3.64
N HIS A 108 14.60 -1.16 -2.35
CA HIS A 108 15.27 -2.13 -1.49
C HIS A 108 14.39 -3.37 -1.26
N LEU A 109 13.10 -3.17 -0.95
CA LEU A 109 12.13 -4.26 -0.75
C LEU A 109 11.93 -5.08 -2.04
N GLN A 110 11.85 -4.41 -3.20
CA GLN A 110 11.75 -5.09 -4.50
C GLN A 110 12.96 -6.00 -4.79
N ARG A 111 14.17 -5.57 -4.44
CA ARG A 111 15.38 -6.42 -4.55
C ARG A 111 15.32 -7.60 -3.59
N LEU A 112 14.87 -7.37 -2.36
CA LEU A 112 14.82 -8.39 -1.31
C LEU A 112 13.76 -9.46 -1.61
N ALA A 113 12.58 -9.04 -2.02
CA ALA A 113 11.45 -9.93 -2.30
C ALA A 113 11.56 -10.61 -3.66
N ASN A 114 11.96 -9.87 -4.70
CA ASN A 114 12.10 -10.27 -6.09
C ASN A 114 10.94 -11.17 -6.57
N VAL A 115 9.71 -10.69 -6.35
CA VAL A 115 8.49 -11.50 -6.53
C VAL A 115 8.32 -12.04 -7.95
N LEU A 116 8.71 -11.25 -8.97
CA LEU A 116 8.57 -11.68 -10.37
C LEU A 116 9.44 -12.91 -10.69
N GLU A 117 10.70 -12.90 -10.28
CA GLU A 117 11.61 -14.02 -10.47
C GLU A 117 11.22 -15.21 -9.59
N ARG A 118 10.89 -14.97 -8.32
CA ARG A 118 10.49 -16.01 -7.35
C ARG A 118 9.29 -16.82 -7.85
N PHE A 119 8.27 -16.14 -8.39
CA PHE A 119 7.06 -16.79 -8.90
C PHE A 119 7.08 -17.06 -10.40
N ARG A 120 8.16 -16.69 -11.11
CA ARG A 120 8.34 -16.88 -12.56
C ARG A 120 7.21 -16.25 -13.38
N VAL A 121 6.86 -15.02 -13.07
CA VAL A 121 5.83 -14.23 -13.75
C VAL A 121 6.44 -12.96 -14.32
N ASP A 122 5.81 -12.39 -15.34
CA ASP A 122 6.24 -11.16 -16.02
C ASP A 122 5.61 -9.90 -15.44
N ARG A 123 4.60 -10.05 -14.60
CA ARG A 123 3.88 -8.93 -13.95
C ARG A 123 3.22 -9.35 -12.65
N CYS A 124 3.08 -8.40 -11.74
CA CYS A 124 2.42 -8.58 -10.45
C CYS A 124 1.51 -7.36 -10.16
N TYR A 125 0.39 -7.60 -9.50
CA TYR A 125 -0.51 -6.58 -8.98
C TYR A 125 -0.12 -6.27 -7.54
N ASP A 126 0.49 -5.14 -7.29
CA ASP A 126 0.83 -4.74 -5.93
C ASP A 126 -0.33 -4.00 -5.25
N ILE A 127 -0.54 -4.24 -3.96
CA ILE A 127 -1.52 -3.53 -3.14
C ILE A 127 -0.77 -2.53 -2.28
N GLU A 128 -0.71 -1.27 -2.73
CA GLU A 128 0.06 -0.21 -2.10
C GLU A 128 -0.66 0.43 -0.91
N ILE A 129 -1.94 0.75 -1.07
CA ILE A 129 -2.73 1.45 -0.05
C ILE A 129 -3.87 0.58 0.42
N LEU A 130 -4.03 0.54 1.74
CA LEU A 130 -5.21 0.01 2.41
C LEU A 130 -5.59 0.94 3.56
N ALA A 131 -6.72 1.62 3.43
CA ALA A 131 -7.24 2.52 4.44
C ALA A 131 -8.68 2.17 4.82
N VAL A 132 -8.99 2.20 6.12
CA VAL A 132 -10.35 2.02 6.66
C VAL A 132 -10.62 3.11 7.68
N HIS A 133 -11.77 3.78 7.55
CA HIS A 133 -12.22 4.79 8.49
C HIS A 133 -12.19 4.26 9.93
N PRO A 134 -11.67 4.99 10.93
CA PRO A 134 -11.49 4.49 12.30
C PRO A 134 -12.75 3.87 12.91
N ASP A 135 -13.91 4.52 12.74
CA ASP A 135 -15.19 4.04 13.28
C ASP A 135 -15.69 2.73 12.65
N TYR A 136 -15.09 2.32 11.54
CA TYR A 136 -15.44 1.10 10.80
C TYR A 136 -14.38 -0.01 10.92
N ARG A 137 -13.33 0.23 11.72
CA ARG A 137 -12.33 -0.82 12.02
C ARG A 137 -12.95 -1.93 12.87
N GLY A 138 -12.39 -3.12 12.77
CA GLY A 138 -12.95 -4.30 13.45
C GLY A 138 -14.09 -5.01 12.71
N HIS A 139 -14.64 -4.43 11.63
CA HIS A 139 -15.72 -5.00 10.82
C HIS A 139 -15.23 -5.75 9.56
N SER A 140 -13.99 -6.19 9.54
CA SER A 140 -13.36 -6.94 8.44
C SER A 140 -13.31 -6.23 7.08
N ILE A 141 -13.54 -4.91 7.03
CA ILE A 141 -13.53 -4.13 5.78
C ILE A 141 -12.17 -4.18 5.10
N GLY A 142 -11.07 -4.03 5.86
CA GLY A 142 -9.71 -4.11 5.30
C GLY A 142 -9.42 -5.47 4.66
N ARG A 143 -9.83 -6.57 5.31
CA ARG A 143 -9.74 -7.90 4.73
C ARG A 143 -10.53 -8.00 3.43
N ARG A 144 -11.76 -7.49 3.41
CA ARG A 144 -12.60 -7.54 2.22
C ARG A 144 -12.04 -6.70 1.08
N LEU A 145 -11.45 -5.54 1.38
CA LEU A 145 -10.75 -4.72 0.38
C LEU A 145 -9.58 -5.48 -0.27
N PHE A 146 -8.78 -6.24 0.49
CA PHE A 146 -7.76 -7.13 -0.08
C PHE A 146 -8.37 -8.19 -1.02
N GLU A 147 -9.47 -8.83 -0.60
CA GLU A 147 -10.17 -9.82 -1.42
C GLU A 147 -10.71 -9.21 -2.73
N GLU A 148 -11.22 -7.98 -2.68
CA GLU A 148 -11.66 -7.24 -3.87
C GLU A 148 -10.48 -6.83 -4.77
N GLN A 149 -9.33 -6.44 -4.20
CA GLN A 149 -8.11 -6.18 -4.97
C GLN A 149 -7.61 -7.44 -5.69
N PHE A 150 -7.71 -8.61 -5.08
CA PHE A 150 -7.41 -9.86 -5.79
C PHE A 150 -8.35 -10.12 -6.97
N ARG A 151 -9.65 -9.81 -6.82
CA ARG A 151 -10.60 -9.91 -7.94
C ARG A 151 -10.26 -8.92 -9.03
N GLN A 152 -9.91 -7.68 -8.66
CA GLN A 152 -9.53 -6.65 -9.61
C GLN A 152 -8.24 -7.02 -10.34
N GLY A 153 -7.20 -7.47 -9.64
CA GLY A 153 -5.96 -7.96 -10.24
C GLY A 153 -6.21 -9.08 -11.26
N ARG A 154 -7.05 -10.07 -10.90
CA ARG A 154 -7.46 -11.14 -11.85
C ARG A 154 -8.19 -10.57 -13.07
N SER A 155 -9.12 -9.64 -12.88
CA SER A 155 -9.89 -9.05 -13.97
C SER A 155 -9.01 -8.27 -14.95
N LEU A 156 -7.92 -7.71 -14.46
CA LEU A 156 -6.87 -7.03 -15.24
C LEU A 156 -5.82 -8.00 -15.80
N GLY A 157 -5.94 -9.30 -15.51
CA GLY A 157 -5.10 -10.37 -16.06
C GLY A 157 -3.76 -10.53 -15.36
N TYR A 158 -3.61 -10.10 -14.11
CA TYR A 158 -2.38 -10.32 -13.33
C TYR A 158 -2.36 -11.74 -12.75
N PRO A 159 -1.23 -12.46 -12.89
CA PRO A 159 -1.09 -13.82 -12.35
C PRO A 159 -0.75 -13.85 -10.85
N LEU A 160 -0.22 -12.75 -10.32
CA LEU A 160 0.29 -12.63 -8.96
C LEU A 160 -0.20 -11.32 -8.33
N ALA A 161 -0.47 -11.34 -7.03
CA ALA A 161 -0.60 -10.15 -6.21
C ALA A 161 0.52 -10.08 -5.18
N SER A 162 0.99 -8.86 -4.86
CA SER A 162 1.91 -8.57 -3.76
C SER A 162 1.39 -7.44 -2.88
N ALA A 163 2.02 -7.24 -1.73
CA ALA A 163 1.81 -6.10 -0.85
C ALA A 163 3.02 -5.92 0.06
N ASP A 164 3.56 -4.70 0.13
CA ASP A 164 4.55 -4.30 1.12
C ASP A 164 3.84 -3.77 2.38
N CYS A 165 3.70 -4.63 3.38
CA CYS A 165 2.99 -4.32 4.61
C CYS A 165 3.90 -3.59 5.59
N SER A 166 3.83 -2.27 5.63
CA SER A 166 4.58 -1.39 6.55
C SER A 166 4.05 -1.46 7.99
N SER A 167 2.80 -1.89 8.20
CA SER A 167 2.20 -2.00 9.52
C SER A 167 1.98 -3.45 9.95
N TYR A 168 2.08 -3.70 11.26
CA TYR A 168 1.68 -4.98 11.88
C TYR A 168 0.26 -5.39 11.46
N TYR A 169 -0.67 -4.42 11.37
CA TYR A 169 -2.07 -4.71 11.07
C TYR A 169 -2.29 -5.12 9.62
N SER A 170 -1.64 -4.46 8.65
CA SER A 170 -1.71 -4.86 7.23
C SER A 170 -1.09 -6.24 7.00
N ALA A 171 0.05 -6.54 7.65
CA ALA A 171 0.67 -7.86 7.61
C ALA A 171 -0.29 -8.96 8.12
N ARG A 172 -0.97 -8.72 9.25
CA ARG A 172 -1.98 -9.67 9.78
C ARG A 172 -3.18 -9.86 8.87
N ILE A 173 -3.56 -8.83 8.10
CA ILE A 173 -4.62 -8.98 7.08
C ILE A 173 -4.09 -9.83 5.92
N ALA A 174 -2.89 -9.55 5.40
CA ALA A 174 -2.26 -10.29 4.31
C ALA A 174 -2.16 -11.80 4.64
N GLU A 175 -1.70 -12.15 5.85
CA GLU A 175 -1.70 -13.54 6.33
C GLU A 175 -3.11 -14.18 6.31
N ARG A 176 -4.12 -13.45 6.82
CA ARG A 176 -5.49 -13.97 6.92
C ARG A 176 -6.18 -14.15 5.57
N VAL A 177 -5.79 -13.41 4.54
CA VAL A 177 -6.29 -13.61 3.17
C VAL A 177 -5.45 -14.63 2.38
N GLY A 178 -4.50 -15.29 3.06
CA GLY A 178 -3.72 -16.40 2.52
C GLY A 178 -2.61 -15.96 1.57
N MET A 179 -1.98 -14.79 1.82
CA MET A 179 -0.72 -14.43 1.19
C MET A 179 0.46 -15.07 1.92
N GLU A 180 1.52 -15.39 1.19
CA GLU A 180 2.79 -15.90 1.72
C GLU A 180 3.73 -14.72 2.01
N CYS A 181 4.34 -14.68 3.20
CA CYS A 181 5.40 -13.71 3.51
C CYS A 181 6.68 -14.15 2.80
N VAL A 182 7.17 -13.34 1.86
CA VAL A 182 8.32 -13.65 1.01
C VAL A 182 9.59 -12.87 1.38
N ALA A 183 9.44 -11.75 2.09
CA ALA A 183 10.56 -10.95 2.59
C ALA A 183 10.18 -10.20 3.86
N LYS A 184 11.18 -9.86 4.67
CA LYS A 184 11.05 -9.04 5.89
C LYS A 184 12.24 -8.11 6.00
N LEU A 185 11.98 -6.89 6.43
CA LEU A 185 12.99 -5.89 6.71
C LEU A 185 12.65 -5.18 8.03
N ALA A 186 13.48 -5.39 9.06
CA ALA A 186 13.31 -4.65 10.30
C ALA A 186 13.60 -3.16 10.10
N TYR A 187 12.77 -2.29 10.63
CA TYR A 187 13.01 -0.84 10.54
C TYR A 187 14.33 -0.41 11.18
N ALA A 188 14.79 -1.14 12.19
CA ALA A 188 16.07 -0.89 12.86
C ALA A 188 17.29 -1.15 11.96
N ASP A 189 17.14 -2.00 10.94
CA ASP A 189 18.21 -2.41 10.03
C ASP A 189 18.27 -1.54 8.77
N TYR A 190 17.20 -0.80 8.47
CA TYR A 190 17.16 0.09 7.29
C TYR A 190 17.76 1.46 7.61
N ARG A 191 18.83 1.81 6.89
CA ARG A 191 19.56 3.07 7.04
C ARG A 191 19.81 3.69 5.67
N ASP A 192 19.87 5.04 5.65
CA ASP A 192 20.35 5.75 4.48
C ASP A 192 21.87 5.61 4.29
N GLU A 193 22.39 6.16 3.21
CA GLU A 193 23.82 6.13 2.88
C GLU A 193 24.71 6.80 3.96
N SER A 194 24.12 7.67 4.77
CA SER A 194 24.80 8.33 5.90
C SER A 194 24.73 7.51 7.21
N GLY A 195 24.11 6.33 7.18
CA GLY A 195 23.92 5.47 8.34
C GLY A 195 22.76 5.88 9.25
N VAL A 196 21.89 6.80 8.82
CA VAL A 196 20.74 7.25 9.61
C VAL A 196 19.58 6.27 9.43
N GLN A 197 19.02 5.79 10.54
CA GLN A 197 17.75 5.06 10.54
C GLN A 197 16.61 6.04 10.22
N LEU A 198 16.03 5.94 9.03
CA LEU A 198 15.05 6.90 8.51
C LEU A 198 13.65 6.75 9.13
N PHE A 199 13.24 5.52 9.44
CA PHE A 199 11.91 5.20 9.96
C PHE A 199 12.01 4.59 11.35
N ARG A 200 11.28 5.17 12.32
CA ARG A 200 11.30 4.74 13.73
C ARG A 200 9.88 4.58 14.27
N PRO A 201 9.09 3.67 13.69
CA PRO A 201 7.72 3.48 14.15
C PRO A 201 7.69 2.90 15.55
N LYS A 202 6.59 3.17 16.26
CA LYS A 202 6.33 2.60 17.58
C LYS A 202 5.84 1.16 17.45
N GLU A 203 6.01 0.37 18.50
CA GLU A 203 5.34 -0.92 18.60
C GLU A 203 3.82 -0.80 18.33
N PRO A 204 3.23 -1.79 17.66
CA PRO A 204 3.80 -3.08 17.24
C PRO A 204 4.45 -3.10 15.84
N HIS A 205 4.75 -1.95 15.23
CA HIS A 205 5.28 -1.81 13.88
C HIS A 205 6.81 -1.95 13.88
N LEU A 206 7.34 -3.17 13.84
CA LEU A 206 8.79 -3.43 13.97
C LEU A 206 9.48 -3.66 12.62
N GLU A 207 8.75 -4.08 11.60
CA GLU A 207 9.29 -4.49 10.31
C GLU A 207 8.31 -4.20 9.17
N VAL A 208 8.85 -4.01 7.97
CA VAL A 208 8.08 -4.11 6.72
C VAL A 208 8.13 -5.56 6.27
N GLN A 209 6.99 -6.11 5.87
CA GLN A 209 6.89 -7.46 5.36
C GLN A 209 6.30 -7.44 3.95
N THR A 210 7.00 -8.03 3.00
CA THR A 210 6.46 -8.24 1.65
C THR A 210 5.72 -9.58 1.60
N PHE A 211 4.49 -9.52 1.15
CA PHE A 211 3.64 -10.68 0.93
C PHE A 211 3.34 -10.87 -0.55
N ALA A 212 3.11 -12.13 -0.96
CA ALA A 212 2.71 -12.46 -2.32
C ALA A 212 1.66 -13.58 -2.35
N LYS A 213 0.85 -13.60 -3.41
CA LYS A 213 -0.19 -14.61 -3.63
C LYS A 213 -0.46 -14.81 -5.11
N VAL A 214 -0.46 -16.05 -5.58
CA VAL A 214 -0.93 -16.40 -6.93
C VAL A 214 -2.44 -16.13 -7.02
N LEU A 215 -2.86 -15.43 -8.07
CA LEU A 215 -4.24 -14.98 -8.30
C LEU A 215 -5.08 -15.98 -9.09
#